data_64750f90780075a8a08f9cf7006bb30e
#
_entry.id   64750f90780075a8a08f9cf7006bb30e
#
_cell.length_a   1.000
_cell.length_b   1.000
_cell.length_c   1.000
_cell.angle_alpha   90.00
_cell.angle_beta   90.00
_cell.angle_gamma   90.00
#
_symmetry.space_group_name_H-M   'P 1'
#
loop_
_entity.id
_entity.type
_entity.pdbx_description
1 polymer ?
#
loop_
_entity_poly.entity_id
_entity_poly.type
_entity_poly.pdbx_seq_one_letter_code
_entity_poly.pdbx_strand_id
1 'polypeptide(L)'
;MNTKQLHTEWISIFEKEFSEKYFQKINSEVNNCSSNGLLCPKKENIFKAFEKTNFTNLKIVILGQDPYHGNDQANGLAFAVNENQKAPPSLRNIFKEIKNDLNHHPQTKKNLEFWANQGVLLLNSSLTVKLGTANSHSNLGWDLFTNNILKEISLLKNKVVFILWGNYAQKKEILIDFKKHLILKAPHPSPLSVYRGFFGCKHFSKAVSYTHLRAHETLDH
;
A
#
# COMPACT_ATOMS: atom_id res chain seq x y z
N MET A 1 -16.01 1.69 -11.78
CA MET A 1 -15.47 1.74 -10.41
C MET A 1 -15.92 3.03 -9.75
N ASN A 2 -16.14 3.04 -8.41
CA ASN A 2 -16.63 4.23 -7.72
C ASN A 2 -15.46 5.10 -7.28
N THR A 3 -15.42 6.36 -7.73
CA THR A 3 -14.38 7.34 -7.39
C THR A 3 -14.91 8.50 -6.53
N LYS A 4 -16.16 8.39 -6.08
CA LYS A 4 -16.86 9.48 -5.37
C LYS A 4 -16.21 9.88 -4.03
N GLN A 5 -15.34 9.04 -3.48
CA GLN A 5 -14.65 9.29 -2.20
C GLN A 5 -13.18 9.69 -2.40
N LEU A 6 -12.71 9.79 -3.64
CA LEU A 6 -11.34 10.22 -3.93
C LEU A 6 -11.18 11.73 -3.73
N HIS A 7 -10.03 12.12 -3.20
CA HIS A 7 -9.62 13.51 -3.19
C HIS A 7 -9.38 14.02 -4.61
N THR A 8 -9.66 15.30 -4.86
CA THR A 8 -9.66 15.92 -6.20
C THR A 8 -8.35 15.67 -6.97
N GLU A 9 -7.22 15.72 -6.30
CA GLU A 9 -5.90 15.52 -6.92
C GLU A 9 -5.72 14.09 -7.44
N TRP A 10 -6.25 13.07 -6.74
CA TRP A 10 -6.26 11.69 -7.24
C TRP A 10 -7.16 11.53 -8.46
N ILE A 11 -8.28 12.25 -8.51
CA ILE A 11 -9.22 12.17 -9.64
C ILE A 11 -8.51 12.55 -10.94
N SER A 12 -7.76 13.66 -10.96
CA SER A 12 -7.05 14.12 -12.17
C SER A 12 -6.00 13.13 -12.66
N ILE A 13 -5.32 12.42 -11.74
CA ILE A 13 -4.36 11.37 -12.08
C ILE A 13 -5.09 10.14 -12.63
N PHE A 14 -6.21 9.77 -12.01
CA PHE A 14 -6.96 8.56 -12.37
C PHE A 14 -7.72 8.69 -13.69
N GLU A 15 -8.21 9.88 -14.04
CA GLU A 15 -8.94 10.11 -15.31
C GLU A 15 -8.10 9.71 -16.52
N LYS A 16 -6.79 9.97 -16.51
CA LYS A 16 -5.88 9.54 -17.56
C LYS A 16 -5.85 8.02 -17.68
N GLU A 17 -5.73 7.32 -16.54
CA GLU A 17 -5.60 5.86 -16.47
C GLU A 17 -6.91 5.16 -16.83
N PHE A 18 -8.06 5.71 -16.40
CA PHE A 18 -9.39 5.13 -16.66
C PHE A 18 -9.78 5.16 -18.14
N SER A 19 -9.23 6.06 -18.92
CA SER A 19 -9.43 6.13 -20.37
C SER A 19 -8.62 5.07 -21.15
N GLU A 20 -7.62 4.47 -20.53
CA GLU A 20 -6.72 3.52 -21.17
C GLU A 20 -7.38 2.16 -21.42
N LYS A 21 -7.02 1.52 -22.54
CA LYS A 21 -7.55 0.18 -22.94
C LYS A 21 -7.29 -0.88 -21.89
N TYR A 22 -6.12 -0.86 -21.26
CA TYR A 22 -5.80 -1.86 -20.23
C TYR A 22 -6.74 -1.73 -19.02
N PHE A 23 -7.19 -0.52 -18.69
CA PHE A 23 -8.10 -0.29 -17.57
C PHE A 23 -9.51 -0.85 -17.84
N GLN A 24 -9.96 -0.85 -19.10
CA GLN A 24 -11.22 -1.50 -19.49
C GLN A 24 -11.16 -3.00 -19.21
N LYS A 25 -10.02 -3.66 -19.50
CA LYS A 25 -9.81 -5.08 -19.16
C LYS A 25 -9.87 -5.32 -17.64
N ILE A 26 -9.21 -4.48 -16.86
CA ILE A 26 -9.28 -4.51 -15.38
C ILE A 26 -10.74 -4.41 -14.94
N ASN A 27 -11.47 -3.41 -15.42
CA ASN A 27 -12.85 -3.15 -15.01
C ASN A 27 -13.78 -4.33 -15.35
N SER A 28 -13.61 -4.94 -16.52
CA SER A 28 -14.39 -6.12 -16.92
C SER A 28 -14.17 -7.31 -15.98
N GLU A 29 -12.91 -7.67 -15.70
CA GLU A 29 -12.58 -8.82 -14.83
C GLU A 29 -12.97 -8.54 -13.36
N VAL A 30 -12.76 -7.32 -12.87
CA VAL A 30 -13.18 -6.92 -11.52
C VAL A 30 -14.70 -7.03 -11.36
N ASN A 31 -15.48 -6.60 -12.35
CA ASN A 31 -16.94 -6.73 -12.33
C ASN A 31 -17.35 -8.20 -12.33
N ASN A 32 -16.75 -9.02 -13.19
CA ASN A 32 -17.01 -10.45 -13.26
C ASN A 32 -16.71 -11.16 -11.93
N CYS A 33 -15.53 -10.94 -11.35
CA CYS A 33 -15.17 -11.51 -10.06
C CYS A 33 -16.08 -11.02 -8.92
N SER A 34 -16.45 -9.74 -8.94
CA SER A 34 -17.35 -9.16 -7.93
C SER A 34 -18.76 -9.78 -7.98
N SER A 35 -19.33 -9.93 -9.19
CA SER A 35 -20.65 -10.54 -9.37
C SER A 35 -20.71 -12.00 -8.92
N ASN A 36 -19.59 -12.70 -8.96
CA ASN A 36 -19.47 -14.09 -8.52
C ASN A 36 -19.00 -14.23 -7.06
N GLY A 37 -18.85 -13.14 -6.31
CA GLY A 37 -18.38 -13.17 -4.92
C GLY A 37 -16.91 -13.61 -4.76
N LEU A 38 -16.10 -13.51 -5.82
CA LEU A 38 -14.72 -14.01 -5.88
C LEU A 38 -13.67 -12.90 -5.80
N LEU A 39 -14.05 -11.66 -5.49
CA LEU A 39 -13.16 -10.52 -5.51
C LEU A 39 -12.59 -10.21 -4.12
N CYS A 40 -11.28 -10.04 -4.03
CA CYS A 40 -10.55 -9.53 -2.86
C CYS A 40 -9.71 -8.30 -3.24
N PRO A 41 -9.82 -7.18 -2.51
CA PRO A 41 -10.86 -6.86 -1.52
C PRO A 41 -12.24 -6.71 -2.17
N LYS A 42 -13.29 -6.47 -1.37
CA LYS A 42 -14.61 -6.09 -1.89
C LYS A 42 -14.48 -4.86 -2.81
N LYS A 43 -15.36 -4.77 -3.81
CA LYS A 43 -15.27 -3.77 -4.89
C LYS A 43 -15.20 -2.33 -4.38
N GLU A 44 -15.92 -2.01 -3.31
CA GLU A 44 -15.91 -0.71 -2.66
C GLU A 44 -14.58 -0.34 -2.01
N ASN A 45 -13.72 -1.31 -1.71
CA ASN A 45 -12.44 -1.11 -1.04
C ASN A 45 -11.23 -1.09 -1.99
N ILE A 46 -11.40 -1.24 -3.30
CA ILE A 46 -10.28 -1.33 -4.27
C ILE A 46 -9.39 -0.09 -4.20
N PHE A 47 -9.99 1.10 -4.11
CA PHE A 47 -9.27 2.38 -4.07
C PHE A 47 -9.12 2.98 -2.67
N LYS A 48 -9.39 2.21 -1.62
CA LYS A 48 -9.37 2.69 -0.24
C LYS A 48 -8.05 3.34 0.17
N ALA A 49 -6.91 2.86 -0.35
CA ALA A 49 -5.61 3.47 -0.09
C ALA A 49 -5.59 4.96 -0.51
N PHE A 50 -6.19 5.27 -1.64
CA PHE A 50 -6.26 6.64 -2.18
C PHE A 50 -7.37 7.47 -1.54
N GLU A 51 -8.47 6.84 -1.11
CA GLU A 51 -9.58 7.49 -0.40
C GLU A 51 -9.14 7.95 1.01
N LYS A 52 -8.30 7.15 1.67
CA LYS A 52 -7.83 7.43 3.03
C LYS A 52 -6.56 8.28 3.07
N THR A 53 -5.82 8.36 1.96
CA THR A 53 -4.59 9.14 1.88
C THR A 53 -4.79 10.34 0.97
N ASN A 54 -4.90 11.53 1.56
CA ASN A 54 -4.95 12.77 0.78
C ASN A 54 -3.62 12.99 0.05
N PHE A 55 -3.68 13.27 -1.27
CA PHE A 55 -2.49 13.50 -2.10
C PHE A 55 -1.65 14.68 -1.59
N THR A 56 -2.30 15.77 -1.16
CA THR A 56 -1.63 16.95 -0.62
C THR A 56 -0.77 16.59 0.60
N ASN A 57 -1.29 15.73 1.48
CA ASN A 57 -0.64 15.34 2.73
C ASN A 57 0.24 14.09 2.59
N LEU A 58 0.40 13.55 1.38
CA LEU A 58 1.19 12.34 1.14
C LEU A 58 2.65 12.53 1.55
N LYS A 59 3.14 11.69 2.46
CA LYS A 59 4.48 11.73 3.04
C LYS A 59 5.26 10.44 2.83
N ILE A 60 4.56 9.30 2.87
CA ILE A 60 5.18 7.97 2.79
C ILE A 60 4.37 7.10 1.83
N VAL A 61 5.05 6.33 1.01
CA VAL A 61 4.48 5.24 0.21
C VAL A 61 5.08 3.93 0.70
N ILE A 62 4.24 3.00 1.13
CA ILE A 62 4.65 1.61 1.43
C ILE A 62 4.06 0.71 0.37
N LEU A 63 4.94 0.04 -0.40
CA LEU A 63 4.51 -0.77 -1.53
C LEU A 63 4.39 -2.24 -1.15
N GLY A 64 3.16 -2.78 -1.24
CA GLY A 64 2.87 -4.21 -1.18
C GLY A 64 2.79 -4.84 -2.58
N GLN A 65 2.62 -6.14 -2.65
CA GLN A 65 2.50 -6.87 -3.91
C GLN A 65 1.04 -7.00 -4.35
N ASP A 66 0.24 -7.75 -3.62
CA ASP A 66 -1.18 -8.03 -3.87
C ASP A 66 -1.97 -8.11 -2.56
N PRO A 67 -3.30 -7.99 -2.59
CA PRO A 67 -4.13 -8.13 -1.41
C PRO A 67 -4.09 -9.55 -0.84
N TYR A 68 -4.37 -9.68 0.45
CA TYR A 68 -4.68 -10.97 1.04
C TYR A 68 -5.90 -11.57 0.34
N HIS A 69 -5.85 -12.88 0.06
CA HIS A 69 -6.87 -13.60 -0.72
C HIS A 69 -7.83 -14.44 0.14
N GLY A 70 -7.70 -14.39 1.46
CA GLY A 70 -8.63 -15.04 2.39
C GLY A 70 -9.99 -14.34 2.42
N ASN A 71 -11.02 -15.08 2.81
CA ASN A 71 -12.39 -14.55 2.90
C ASN A 71 -12.46 -13.37 3.88
N ASP A 72 -12.99 -12.23 3.42
CA ASP A 72 -13.13 -10.97 4.18
C ASP A 72 -11.84 -10.49 4.85
N GLN A 73 -10.67 -10.87 4.30
CA GLN A 73 -9.37 -10.56 4.88
C GLN A 73 -8.85 -9.20 4.43
N ALA A 74 -8.74 -8.97 3.12
CA ALA A 74 -8.25 -7.72 2.55
C ALA A 74 -9.22 -6.55 2.77
N ASN A 75 -8.70 -5.42 3.20
CA ASN A 75 -9.47 -4.20 3.41
C ASN A 75 -9.16 -3.08 2.41
N GLY A 76 -8.31 -3.32 1.40
CA GLY A 76 -7.91 -2.36 0.37
C GLY A 76 -6.62 -1.59 0.66
N LEU A 77 -6.03 -1.74 1.84
CA LEU A 77 -4.72 -1.18 2.19
C LEU A 77 -3.65 -2.28 2.19
N ALA A 78 -2.46 -2.00 1.67
CA ALA A 78 -1.36 -2.95 1.69
C ALA A 78 -0.99 -3.35 3.12
N PHE A 79 -0.71 -4.65 3.34
CA PHE A 79 -0.39 -5.27 4.64
C PHE A 79 -1.52 -5.28 5.66
N ALA A 80 -2.61 -4.54 5.47
CA ALA A 80 -3.72 -4.41 6.39
C ALA A 80 -4.79 -5.48 6.20
N VAL A 81 -5.55 -5.74 7.25
CA VAL A 81 -6.71 -6.65 7.23
C VAL A 81 -7.91 -6.01 7.93
N ASN A 82 -9.10 -6.55 7.69
CA ASN A 82 -10.29 -6.16 8.45
C ASN A 82 -10.10 -6.46 9.95
N GLU A 83 -10.71 -5.65 10.82
CA GLU A 83 -10.50 -5.73 12.28
C GLU A 83 -10.91 -7.06 12.91
N ASN A 84 -11.89 -7.76 12.33
CA ASN A 84 -12.35 -9.08 12.75
C ASN A 84 -11.37 -10.21 12.39
N GLN A 85 -10.37 -9.94 11.55
CA GLN A 85 -9.38 -10.92 11.10
C GLN A 85 -8.17 -10.99 12.05
N LYS A 86 -7.50 -12.15 12.08
CA LYS A 86 -6.21 -12.28 12.76
C LYS A 86 -5.13 -11.54 11.97
N ALA A 87 -4.24 -10.84 12.68
CA ALA A 87 -3.10 -10.18 12.03
C ALA A 87 -2.23 -11.21 11.30
N PRO A 88 -2.01 -11.07 9.98
CA PRO A 88 -1.13 -11.95 9.23
C PRO A 88 0.32 -11.89 9.72
N PRO A 89 1.15 -12.91 9.44
CA PRO A 89 2.54 -12.95 9.89
C PRO A 89 3.35 -11.72 9.49
N SER A 90 3.21 -11.23 8.26
CA SER A 90 3.90 -10.02 7.80
C SER A 90 3.52 -8.78 8.61
N LEU A 91 2.23 -8.59 8.90
CA LEU A 91 1.76 -7.47 9.71
C LEU A 91 2.26 -7.55 11.16
N ARG A 92 2.26 -8.75 11.75
CA ARG A 92 2.85 -8.95 13.09
C ARG A 92 4.34 -8.59 13.12
N ASN A 93 5.08 -8.94 12.07
CA ASN A 93 6.50 -8.62 11.97
C ASN A 93 6.73 -7.10 11.77
N ILE A 94 5.86 -6.43 11.01
CA ILE A 94 5.86 -4.96 10.89
C ILE A 94 5.68 -4.33 12.28
N PHE A 95 4.67 -4.74 13.05
CA PHE A 95 4.45 -4.21 14.40
C PHE A 95 5.61 -4.50 15.35
N LYS A 96 6.24 -5.69 15.24
CA LYS A 96 7.42 -6.02 16.02
C LYS A 96 8.61 -5.11 15.69
N GLU A 97 8.84 -4.82 14.41
CA GLU A 97 9.90 -3.90 13.99
C GLU A 97 9.63 -2.47 14.47
N ILE A 98 8.38 -1.98 14.37
CA ILE A 98 8.01 -0.66 14.90
C ILE A 98 8.35 -0.55 16.39
N LYS A 99 7.93 -1.54 17.18
CA LYS A 99 8.24 -1.59 18.61
C LYS A 99 9.73 -1.52 18.88
N ASN A 100 10.53 -2.28 18.13
CA ASN A 100 11.99 -2.35 18.30
C ASN A 100 12.68 -1.06 17.84
N ASP A 101 12.22 -0.45 16.74
CA ASP A 101 12.81 0.74 16.13
C ASP A 101 12.51 2.02 16.93
N LEU A 102 11.25 2.18 17.37
CA LEU A 102 10.79 3.39 18.04
C LEU A 102 10.77 3.27 19.57
N ASN A 103 11.10 2.09 20.12
CA ASN A 103 11.00 1.79 21.55
C ASN A 103 9.64 2.14 22.17
N HIS A 104 8.58 1.97 21.39
CA HIS A 104 7.22 2.31 21.74
C HIS A 104 6.26 1.17 21.37
N HIS A 105 5.18 0.99 22.13
CA HIS A 105 4.14 0.02 21.82
C HIS A 105 3.09 0.67 20.90
N PRO A 106 3.12 0.40 19.58
CA PRO A 106 2.11 0.97 18.70
C PRO A 106 0.73 0.41 19.06
N GLN A 107 -0.30 1.26 18.97
CA GLN A 107 -1.66 0.74 18.90
C GLN A 107 -1.78 -0.12 17.63
N THR A 108 -1.97 -1.42 17.83
CA THR A 108 -1.95 -2.41 16.75
C THR A 108 -3.31 -2.53 16.07
N LYS A 109 -3.88 -1.42 15.58
CA LYS A 109 -5.07 -1.48 14.72
C LYS A 109 -4.69 -2.14 13.39
N LYS A 110 -5.22 -3.33 13.16
CA LYS A 110 -4.87 -4.17 12.00
C LYS A 110 -5.34 -3.61 10.66
N ASN A 111 -6.31 -2.69 10.70
CA ASN A 111 -6.84 -2.06 9.49
C ASN A 111 -5.93 -0.96 8.92
N LEU A 112 -4.94 -0.46 9.67
CA LEU A 112 -3.97 0.56 9.30
C LEU A 112 -4.56 1.87 8.74
N GLU A 113 -5.87 2.12 8.88
CA GLU A 113 -6.50 3.34 8.36
C GLU A 113 -5.94 4.60 9.02
N PHE A 114 -5.53 4.48 10.28
CA PHE A 114 -4.90 5.58 11.00
C PHE A 114 -3.60 6.06 10.32
N TRP A 115 -2.80 5.12 9.79
CA TRP A 115 -1.60 5.50 9.04
C TRP A 115 -1.96 6.19 7.72
N ALA A 116 -2.93 5.65 7.00
CA ALA A 116 -3.37 6.22 5.73
C ALA A 116 -3.87 7.67 5.90
N ASN A 117 -4.66 7.93 6.92
CA ASN A 117 -5.17 9.27 7.24
C ASN A 117 -4.06 10.28 7.59
N GLN A 118 -2.86 9.82 7.98
CA GLN A 118 -1.71 10.66 8.27
C GLN A 118 -0.77 10.88 7.07
N GLY A 119 -1.13 10.40 5.90
CA GLY A 119 -0.35 10.56 4.68
C GLY A 119 0.57 9.38 4.36
N VAL A 120 0.28 8.18 4.88
CA VAL A 120 0.96 6.94 4.50
C VAL A 120 0.12 6.19 3.46
N LEU A 121 0.51 6.24 2.20
CA LEU A 121 -0.12 5.49 1.12
C LEU A 121 0.31 4.01 1.20
N LEU A 122 -0.60 3.16 1.65
CA LEU A 122 -0.42 1.71 1.73
C LEU A 122 -0.90 1.06 0.43
N LEU A 123 -0.05 1.04 -0.59
CA LEU A 123 -0.39 0.70 -1.97
C LEU A 123 0.08 -0.72 -2.33
N ASN A 124 -0.82 -1.56 -2.82
CA ASN A 124 -0.45 -2.80 -3.50
C ASN A 124 -0.19 -2.56 -4.99
N SER A 125 0.77 -3.29 -5.57
CA SER A 125 1.02 -3.23 -7.02
C SER A 125 -0.14 -3.83 -7.84
N SER A 126 -0.78 -4.89 -7.34
CA SER A 126 -2.07 -5.37 -7.81
C SER A 126 -3.15 -4.97 -6.81
N LEU A 127 -4.18 -4.24 -7.22
CA LEU A 127 -5.22 -3.80 -6.29
C LEU A 127 -6.28 -4.86 -6.01
N THR A 128 -6.29 -5.95 -6.77
CA THR A 128 -7.25 -7.05 -6.59
C THR A 128 -6.62 -8.40 -6.81
N VAL A 129 -7.24 -9.45 -6.22
CA VAL A 129 -7.00 -10.87 -6.51
C VAL A 129 -8.32 -11.63 -6.45
N LYS A 130 -8.33 -12.87 -6.98
CA LYS A 130 -9.44 -13.81 -6.77
C LYS A 130 -9.36 -14.42 -5.37
N LEU A 131 -10.52 -14.63 -4.77
CA LEU A 131 -10.65 -15.32 -3.49
C LEU A 131 -9.90 -16.67 -3.54
N GLY A 132 -9.09 -16.93 -2.54
CA GLY A 132 -8.30 -18.16 -2.39
C GLY A 132 -7.06 -18.25 -3.28
N THR A 133 -6.78 -17.29 -4.19
CA THR A 133 -5.72 -17.43 -5.18
C THR A 133 -4.80 -16.20 -5.22
N ALA A 134 -3.63 -16.33 -4.61
CA ALA A 134 -2.59 -15.29 -4.65
C ALA A 134 -2.14 -15.01 -6.10
N ASN A 135 -1.72 -13.79 -6.38
CA ASN A 135 -1.21 -13.34 -7.70
C ASN A 135 -2.18 -13.54 -8.88
N SER A 136 -3.42 -13.94 -8.67
CA SER A 136 -4.36 -14.26 -9.75
C SER A 136 -4.64 -13.13 -10.73
N HIS A 137 -4.42 -11.87 -10.34
CA HIS A 137 -4.58 -10.69 -11.19
C HIS A 137 -3.25 -10.01 -11.58
N SER A 138 -2.11 -10.69 -11.44
CA SER A 138 -0.78 -10.14 -11.74
C SER A 138 -0.63 -9.66 -13.19
N ASN A 139 -1.31 -10.31 -14.15
CA ASN A 139 -1.28 -9.98 -15.57
C ASN A 139 -2.51 -9.20 -16.06
N LEU A 140 -3.33 -8.68 -15.13
CA LEU A 140 -4.58 -7.99 -15.48
C LEU A 140 -4.34 -6.55 -15.96
N GLY A 141 -3.23 -5.93 -15.55
CA GLY A 141 -2.89 -4.54 -15.87
C GLY A 141 -2.75 -3.63 -14.65
N TRP A 142 -3.05 -4.13 -13.44
CA TRP A 142 -2.87 -3.36 -12.21
C TRP A 142 -1.45 -2.83 -12.01
N ASP A 143 -0.44 -3.63 -12.41
CA ASP A 143 0.96 -3.23 -12.29
C ASP A 143 1.29 -2.00 -13.15
N LEU A 144 0.68 -1.88 -14.34
CA LEU A 144 0.81 -0.70 -15.18
C LEU A 144 0.16 0.52 -14.53
N PHE A 145 -1.08 0.37 -14.03
CA PHE A 145 -1.79 1.42 -13.31
C PHE A 145 -0.97 1.93 -12.12
N THR A 146 -0.54 1.04 -11.22
CA THR A 146 0.20 1.43 -10.02
C THR A 146 1.60 1.98 -10.32
N ASN A 147 2.26 1.50 -11.39
CA ASN A 147 3.51 2.08 -11.87
C ASN A 147 3.33 3.55 -12.32
N ASN A 148 2.26 3.84 -13.04
CA ASN A 148 1.96 5.20 -13.47
C ASN A 148 1.63 6.09 -12.26
N ILE A 149 0.88 5.59 -11.28
CA ILE A 149 0.66 6.31 -10.01
C ILE A 149 1.98 6.63 -9.29
N LEU A 150 2.90 5.66 -9.19
CA LEU A 150 4.21 5.90 -8.57
C LEU A 150 5.03 6.97 -9.31
N LYS A 151 5.01 6.96 -10.65
CA LYS A 151 5.66 7.99 -11.48
C LYS A 151 5.05 9.37 -11.24
N GLU A 152 3.71 9.48 -11.22
CA GLU A 152 3.02 10.76 -10.97
C GLU A 152 3.33 11.29 -9.55
N ILE A 153 3.34 10.43 -8.53
CA ILE A 153 3.78 10.82 -7.18
C ILE A 153 5.22 11.34 -7.23
N SER A 154 6.12 10.60 -7.87
CA SER A 154 7.54 10.97 -7.97
C SER A 154 7.76 12.27 -8.74
N LEU A 155 6.91 12.55 -9.74
CA LEU A 155 6.97 13.78 -10.52
C LEU A 155 6.43 14.99 -9.75
N LEU A 156 5.24 14.83 -9.16
CA LEU A 156 4.44 15.94 -8.62
C LEU A 156 4.76 16.28 -7.16
N LYS A 157 5.38 15.35 -6.42
CA LYS A 157 5.73 15.56 -5.01
C LYS A 157 7.22 15.76 -4.81
N ASN A 158 7.59 16.25 -3.64
CA ASN A 158 8.96 16.32 -3.15
C ASN A 158 9.01 15.75 -1.73
N LYS A 159 10.17 15.22 -1.33
CA LYS A 159 10.43 14.72 0.03
C LYS A 159 9.46 13.64 0.50
N VAL A 160 9.03 12.76 -0.42
CA VAL A 160 8.26 11.55 -0.07
C VAL A 160 9.24 10.43 0.28
N VAL A 161 8.90 9.60 1.27
CA VAL A 161 9.63 8.36 1.58
C VAL A 161 8.96 7.20 0.88
N PHE A 162 9.71 6.48 0.05
CA PHE A 162 9.26 5.23 -0.56
C PHE A 162 9.88 4.06 0.19
N ILE A 163 9.03 3.22 0.79
CA ILE A 163 9.44 2.03 1.54
C ILE A 163 9.18 0.80 0.67
N LEU A 164 10.24 0.15 0.24
CA LEU A 164 10.24 -0.95 -0.72
C LEU A 164 10.73 -2.23 -0.04
N TRP A 165 9.79 -3.05 0.44
CA TRP A 165 10.09 -4.28 1.12
C TRP A 165 10.00 -5.49 0.18
N GLY A 166 11.13 -6.19 0.02
CA GLY A 166 11.30 -7.36 -0.83
C GLY A 166 11.59 -7.02 -2.29
N ASN A 167 12.10 -8.01 -3.01
CA ASN A 167 12.62 -7.84 -4.38
C ASN A 167 11.57 -7.30 -5.37
N TYR A 168 10.31 -7.68 -5.19
CA TYR A 168 9.24 -7.22 -6.07
C TYR A 168 9.04 -5.71 -5.96
N ALA A 169 8.90 -5.19 -4.74
CA ALA A 169 8.77 -3.76 -4.49
C ALA A 169 10.04 -2.99 -4.91
N GLN A 170 11.22 -3.54 -4.64
CA GLN A 170 12.50 -2.88 -4.97
C GLN A 170 12.72 -2.68 -6.47
N LYS A 171 12.16 -3.54 -7.34
CA LYS A 171 12.20 -3.33 -8.79
C LYS A 171 11.50 -2.04 -9.25
N LYS A 172 10.62 -1.47 -8.41
CA LYS A 172 9.93 -0.21 -8.69
C LYS A 172 10.77 1.04 -8.42
N GLU A 173 11.95 0.89 -7.84
CA GLU A 173 12.91 1.99 -7.57
C GLU A 173 13.19 2.82 -8.82
N ILE A 174 13.26 2.19 -10.00
CA ILE A 174 13.49 2.86 -11.29
C ILE A 174 12.40 3.88 -11.69
N LEU A 175 11.25 3.86 -11.03
CA LEU A 175 10.13 4.78 -11.26
C LEU A 175 10.21 6.03 -10.37
N ILE A 176 11.18 6.08 -9.45
CA ILE A 176 11.25 7.07 -8.38
C ILE A 176 12.50 7.93 -8.56
N ASP A 177 12.33 9.24 -8.57
CA ASP A 177 13.45 10.18 -8.59
C ASP A 177 14.14 10.25 -7.21
N PHE A 178 15.25 9.55 -7.06
CA PHE A 178 16.01 9.50 -5.81
C PHE A 178 16.63 10.85 -5.40
N LYS A 179 16.70 11.83 -6.30
CA LYS A 179 17.16 13.19 -5.97
C LYS A 179 16.10 13.99 -5.22
N LYS A 180 14.82 13.64 -5.43
CA LYS A 180 13.66 14.30 -4.81
C LYS A 180 13.13 13.56 -3.59
N HIS A 181 13.35 12.24 -3.49
CA HIS A 181 12.71 11.34 -2.56
C HIS A 181 13.69 10.45 -1.81
N LEU A 182 13.31 10.01 -0.61
CA LEU A 182 14.06 9.00 0.12
C LEU A 182 13.51 7.60 -0.23
N ILE A 183 14.41 6.69 -0.63
CA ILE A 183 14.07 5.29 -0.91
C ILE A 183 14.68 4.41 0.17
N LEU A 184 13.83 3.68 0.91
CA LEU A 184 14.24 2.74 1.95
C LEU A 184 13.96 1.31 1.50
N LYS A 185 15.00 0.47 1.45
CA LYS A 185 14.93 -0.92 0.97
C LYS A 185 15.29 -1.90 2.07
N ALA A 186 14.49 -2.94 2.26
CA ALA A 186 14.75 -4.07 3.14
C ALA A 186 14.14 -5.36 2.58
N PRO A 187 14.51 -6.55 3.07
CA PRO A 187 13.78 -7.77 2.78
C PRO A 187 12.31 -7.65 3.16
N HIS A 188 11.47 -8.53 2.59
CA HIS A 188 10.03 -8.52 2.87
C HIS A 188 9.74 -8.93 4.33
N PRO A 189 8.72 -8.38 5.01
CA PRO A 189 8.37 -8.71 6.40
C PRO A 189 7.79 -10.11 6.60
N SER A 190 7.68 -10.94 5.56
CA SER A 190 7.20 -12.32 5.68
C SER A 190 8.15 -13.19 6.54
N PRO A 191 7.64 -14.26 7.19
CA PRO A 191 8.48 -15.18 7.95
C PRO A 191 9.66 -15.76 7.16
N LEU A 192 9.52 -15.88 5.82
CA LEU A 192 10.56 -16.44 4.93
C LEU A 192 11.79 -15.54 4.78
N SER A 193 11.67 -14.24 5.05
CA SER A 193 12.72 -13.26 4.77
C SER A 193 12.98 -12.27 5.90
N VAL A 194 12.14 -12.21 6.91
CA VAL A 194 12.20 -11.20 7.98
C VAL A 194 13.54 -11.16 8.72
N TYR A 195 14.17 -12.31 8.93
CA TYR A 195 15.48 -12.42 9.59
C TYR A 195 16.68 -12.12 8.68
N ARG A 196 16.43 -11.86 7.37
CA ARG A 196 17.49 -11.52 6.42
C ARG A 196 17.78 -10.02 6.36
N GLY A 197 17.29 -9.24 7.35
CA GLY A 197 17.54 -7.79 7.47
C GLY A 197 16.29 -6.91 7.45
N PHE A 198 15.07 -7.47 7.56
CA PHE A 198 13.89 -6.67 7.84
C PHE A 198 13.88 -6.19 9.29
N PHE A 199 14.08 -7.12 10.25
CA PHE A 199 14.29 -6.72 11.64
C PHE A 199 15.59 -5.94 11.77
N GLY A 200 15.51 -4.75 12.38
CA GLY A 200 16.61 -3.81 12.54
C GLY A 200 16.84 -2.89 11.33
N CYS A 201 15.97 -2.89 10.32
CA CYS A 201 16.07 -1.97 9.16
C CYS A 201 15.85 -0.50 9.56
N LYS A 202 15.15 -0.25 10.67
CA LYS A 202 14.89 1.09 11.24
C LYS A 202 14.21 2.03 10.23
N HIS A 203 13.30 1.51 9.42
CA HIS A 203 12.64 2.30 8.39
C HIS A 203 11.64 3.29 8.98
N PHE A 204 11.05 3.00 10.14
CA PHE A 204 10.05 3.86 10.78
C PHE A 204 10.70 5.11 11.36
N SER A 205 11.78 4.97 12.15
CA SER A 205 12.53 6.10 12.68
C SER A 205 13.16 6.95 11.57
N LYS A 206 13.71 6.33 10.51
CA LYS A 206 14.25 7.03 9.35
C LYS A 206 13.16 7.82 8.60
N ALA A 207 11.98 7.23 8.40
CA ALA A 207 10.87 7.89 7.74
C ALA A 207 10.34 9.06 8.57
N VAL A 208 10.17 8.88 9.88
CA VAL A 208 9.77 9.93 10.82
C VAL A 208 10.78 11.10 10.79
N SER A 209 12.07 10.80 10.90
CA SER A 209 13.13 11.81 10.84
C SER A 209 13.12 12.62 9.53
N TYR A 210 12.91 11.94 8.41
CA TYR A 210 12.90 12.57 7.09
C TYR A 210 11.67 13.45 6.85
N THR A 211 10.48 13.01 7.30
CA THR A 211 9.21 13.70 7.05
C THR A 211 8.76 14.59 8.21
N HIS A 212 9.49 14.63 9.31
CA HIS A 212 9.09 15.28 10.56
C HIS A 212 7.71 14.79 11.08
N LEU A 213 7.35 13.56 10.78
CA LEU A 213 6.22 12.91 11.42
C LEU A 213 6.56 12.68 12.89
N ARG A 214 5.74 13.17 13.80
CA ARG A 214 5.91 12.84 15.22
C ARG A 214 5.51 11.39 15.44
N ALA A 215 6.45 10.55 15.89
CA ALA A 215 6.20 9.14 16.17
C ALA A 215 5.03 8.93 17.14
N HIS A 216 4.85 9.84 18.10
CA HIS A 216 3.76 9.82 19.08
C HIS A 216 2.38 9.99 18.42
N GLU A 217 2.25 10.87 17.43
CA GLU A 217 0.96 11.12 16.75
C GLU A 217 0.53 9.97 15.82
N THR A 218 1.49 9.15 15.36
CA THR A 218 1.20 7.98 14.51
C THR A 218 0.81 6.75 15.33
N LEU A 219 1.06 6.75 16.63
CA LEU A 219 0.97 5.56 17.47
C LEU A 219 0.01 5.69 18.66
N ASP A 220 -0.43 6.90 19.02
CA ASP A 220 -1.13 7.20 20.29
C ASP A 220 -2.65 7.41 20.18
N HIS A 221 -3.30 7.09 19.03
CA HIS A 221 -4.77 7.22 18.91
C HIS A 221 -5.45 5.98 18.36
#